data_908cb5c49e28696c263d0433a19a6187
#
_entry.id   908cb5c49e28696c263d0433a19a6187
#
_cell.length_a   1.000
_cell.length_b   1.000
_cell.length_c   1.000
_cell.angle_alpha   90.00
_cell.angle_beta   90.00
_cell.angle_gamma   90.00
#
_symmetry.space_group_name_H-M   'P 1'
#
loop_
_entity.id
_entity.type
_entity.pdbx_description
1 polymer ?
#
loop_
_entity_poly.entity_id
_entity_poly.type
_entity_poly.pdbx_seq_one_letter_code
_entity_poly.pdbx_strand_id
1 'polypeptide(L)'
;MKIAVVGAGVAGAYLLNRIPSEHQAEAFEMRTEENWYTVCAWGTSQPYIRDLVKKAGFNFDDYVLHKGKKMIVQLGDEELEIPLKGLVTYDKHQLTHDMVKGKKVHWGAQIKEQNGHFEGFDTVVDATGLHRSLLPKIQNDIVIPSLEYQVKSKELPYDDFVIRPYEGITGYWWYFPLGDGMAHVGAGDLRGRYRGELDEFVKKYHCEVVRRIGRPVRVTPPKLCEPFFDGKVVGVGESIGTVYPMLGEGIIPSMQCVNLFVDHLGDKEGYRKAVLEQFAVYAKVFDFVKAKIDGKFSMIRMWPTLLGIYRYMHSNETRYGLQVRMSDFYKIATRL
;
A
#
# COMPACT_ATOMS: atom_id res chain seq x y z
N MET A 1 -24.14 -16.51 -2.41
CA MET A 1 -22.84 -17.19 -2.58
C MET A 1 -22.16 -17.33 -1.23
N LYS A 2 -21.35 -18.37 -1.09
CA LYS A 2 -20.44 -18.55 0.05
C LYS A 2 -19.01 -18.20 -0.40
N ILE A 3 -18.37 -17.23 0.25
CA ILE A 3 -17.10 -16.62 -0.17
C ILE A 3 -16.05 -16.88 0.89
N ALA A 4 -14.92 -17.49 0.51
CA ALA A 4 -13.73 -17.61 1.35
C ALA A 4 -12.79 -16.45 1.06
N VAL A 5 -12.36 -15.71 2.08
CA VAL A 5 -11.39 -14.62 1.97
C VAL A 5 -10.08 -15.07 2.61
N VAL A 6 -9.02 -15.24 1.83
CA VAL A 6 -7.71 -15.67 2.33
C VAL A 6 -6.82 -14.46 2.54
N GLY A 7 -6.50 -14.19 3.82
CA GLY A 7 -5.80 -13.00 4.31
C GLY A 7 -6.76 -11.95 4.88
N ALA A 8 -6.53 -11.55 6.14
CA ALA A 8 -7.30 -10.54 6.86
C ALA A 8 -6.57 -9.18 6.93
N GLY A 9 -5.71 -8.87 5.94
CA GLY A 9 -5.08 -7.55 5.78
C GLY A 9 -6.09 -6.50 5.28
N VAL A 10 -5.60 -5.32 4.85
CA VAL A 10 -6.46 -4.20 4.42
C VAL A 10 -7.53 -4.62 3.41
N ALA A 11 -7.15 -5.35 2.36
CA ALA A 11 -8.09 -5.79 1.33
C ALA A 11 -9.13 -6.78 1.88
N GLY A 12 -8.69 -7.80 2.62
CA GLY A 12 -9.58 -8.83 3.16
C GLY A 12 -10.51 -8.30 4.24
N ALA A 13 -10.01 -7.52 5.19
CA ALA A 13 -10.81 -6.90 6.25
C ALA A 13 -11.86 -5.94 5.67
N TYR A 14 -11.46 -5.12 4.70
CA TYR A 14 -12.38 -4.23 4.01
C TYR A 14 -13.46 -5.02 3.25
N LEU A 15 -13.07 -6.09 2.52
CA LEU A 15 -13.99 -6.94 1.76
C LEU A 15 -15.06 -7.56 2.65
N LEU A 16 -14.72 -8.06 3.84
CA LEU A 16 -15.68 -8.63 4.79
C LEU A 16 -16.81 -7.66 5.19
N ASN A 17 -16.60 -6.36 5.04
CA ASN A 17 -17.59 -5.32 5.31
C ASN A 17 -18.25 -4.77 4.03
N ARG A 18 -17.78 -5.19 2.86
CA ARG A 18 -18.33 -4.76 1.57
C ARG A 18 -19.19 -5.81 0.87
N ILE A 19 -19.05 -7.08 1.27
CA ILE A 19 -19.86 -8.17 0.71
C ILE A 19 -21.32 -7.91 1.08
N PRO A 20 -22.25 -7.93 0.09
CA PRO A 20 -23.67 -7.78 0.33
C PRO A 20 -24.22 -8.84 1.30
N SER A 21 -25.21 -8.46 2.12
CA SER A 21 -25.74 -9.29 3.22
C SER A 21 -26.41 -10.60 2.79
N GLU A 22 -26.80 -10.71 1.53
CA GLU A 22 -27.32 -11.96 0.94
C GLU A 22 -26.25 -13.00 0.67
N HIS A 23 -24.97 -12.67 0.86
CA HIS A 23 -23.84 -13.57 0.71
C HIS A 23 -23.17 -13.84 2.05
N GLN A 24 -22.58 -15.02 2.20
CA GLN A 24 -21.83 -15.42 3.38
C GLN A 24 -20.32 -15.32 3.09
N ALA A 25 -19.57 -14.73 4.01
CA ALA A 25 -18.12 -14.65 3.91
C ALA A 25 -17.44 -15.10 5.19
N GLU A 26 -16.35 -15.85 5.02
CA GLU A 26 -15.45 -16.28 6.10
C GLU A 26 -14.00 -15.95 5.69
N ALA A 27 -13.21 -15.47 6.65
CA ALA A 27 -11.80 -15.20 6.40
C ALA A 27 -10.90 -16.30 6.97
N PHE A 28 -9.73 -16.47 6.34
CA PHE A 28 -8.66 -17.38 6.74
C PHE A 28 -7.38 -16.58 6.85
N GLU A 29 -6.90 -16.38 8.09
CA GLU A 29 -5.69 -15.60 8.37
C GLU A 29 -4.59 -16.51 8.92
N MET A 30 -3.38 -16.39 8.33
CA MET A 30 -2.23 -17.25 8.70
C MET A 30 -1.69 -16.98 10.10
N ARG A 31 -1.85 -15.79 10.63
CA ARG A 31 -1.42 -15.42 11.98
C ARG A 31 -2.49 -15.77 13.00
N THR A 32 -2.07 -16.04 14.23
CA THR A 32 -2.99 -16.08 15.37
C THR A 32 -3.51 -14.67 15.66
N GLU A 33 -4.65 -14.54 16.31
CA GLU A 33 -5.25 -13.26 16.64
C GLU A 33 -4.30 -12.36 17.45
N GLU A 34 -3.60 -12.93 18.43
CA GLU A 34 -2.66 -12.22 19.29
C GLU A 34 -1.43 -11.69 18.51
N ASN A 35 -1.01 -12.41 17.46
CA ASN A 35 0.18 -12.06 16.67
C ASN A 35 -0.15 -11.34 15.36
N TRP A 36 -1.44 -11.12 15.09
CA TRP A 36 -1.87 -10.43 13.90
C TRP A 36 -1.61 -8.92 14.03
N TYR A 37 -0.96 -8.34 13.05
CA TYR A 37 -0.62 -6.93 13.02
C TYR A 37 -0.51 -6.42 11.59
N THR A 38 -1.02 -5.20 11.34
CA THR A 38 -0.96 -4.57 10.03
C THR A 38 0.28 -3.70 9.89
N VAL A 39 1.11 -4.06 8.92
CA VAL A 39 2.41 -3.41 8.65
C VAL A 39 2.22 -2.27 7.67
N CYS A 40 2.79 -1.14 7.88
CA CYS A 40 3.22 -0.05 7.00
C CYS A 40 3.30 1.26 7.77
N ALA A 41 3.79 2.35 7.16
CA ALA A 41 3.92 3.68 7.76
C ALA A 41 2.60 4.38 8.16
N TRP A 42 1.46 3.76 7.88
CA TRP A 42 0.11 4.25 8.20
C TRP A 42 -0.28 5.59 7.56
N GLY A 43 0.48 6.04 6.56
CA GLY A 43 0.18 7.27 5.84
C GLY A 43 -0.93 7.08 4.79
N THR A 44 -1.88 8.01 4.72
CA THR A 44 -2.96 8.00 3.71
C THR A 44 -3.60 9.37 3.55
N SER A 45 -4.37 9.54 2.48
CA SER A 45 -5.18 10.75 2.27
C SER A 45 -6.50 10.68 3.02
N GLN A 46 -6.66 11.50 4.07
CA GLN A 46 -7.89 11.58 4.86
C GLN A 46 -9.13 11.91 4.02
N PRO A 47 -9.13 12.95 3.16
CA PRO A 47 -10.34 13.31 2.41
C PRO A 47 -10.79 12.22 1.44
N TYR A 48 -9.88 11.40 0.94
CA TYR A 48 -10.24 10.35 0.00
C TYR A 48 -10.64 9.03 0.68
N ILE A 49 -9.89 8.61 1.72
CA ILE A 49 -10.15 7.34 2.40
C ILE A 49 -11.43 7.36 3.23
N ARG A 50 -11.88 8.53 3.69
CA ARG A 50 -13.15 8.68 4.43
C ARG A 50 -14.33 8.01 3.73
N ASP A 51 -14.49 8.25 2.42
CA ASP A 51 -15.60 7.69 1.66
C ASP A 51 -15.50 6.18 1.51
N LEU A 52 -14.28 5.64 1.40
CA LEU A 52 -14.07 4.20 1.33
C LEU A 52 -14.39 3.55 2.68
N VAL A 53 -13.86 4.08 3.77
CA VAL A 53 -14.08 3.56 5.13
C VAL A 53 -15.55 3.67 5.55
N LYS A 54 -16.23 4.76 5.16
CA LYS A 54 -17.67 4.94 5.36
C LYS A 54 -18.50 3.85 4.66
N LYS A 55 -18.11 3.42 3.47
CA LYS A 55 -18.76 2.29 2.76
C LYS A 55 -18.63 0.96 3.51
N ALA A 56 -17.65 0.82 4.38
CA ALA A 56 -17.47 -0.34 5.26
C ALA A 56 -18.17 -0.17 6.63
N GLY A 57 -18.86 0.95 6.87
CA GLY A 57 -19.63 1.21 8.09
C GLY A 57 -18.83 1.88 9.21
N PHE A 58 -17.64 2.44 8.95
CA PHE A 58 -16.80 3.07 9.96
C PHE A 58 -16.59 4.56 9.69
N ASN A 59 -16.27 5.32 10.75
CA ASN A 59 -15.85 6.71 10.66
C ASN A 59 -14.31 6.77 10.69
N PHE A 60 -13.69 7.14 9.58
CA PHE A 60 -12.22 7.18 9.47
C PHE A 60 -11.56 8.15 10.46
N ASP A 61 -12.26 9.25 10.80
CA ASP A 61 -11.69 10.30 11.63
C ASP A 61 -11.37 9.85 13.07
N ASP A 62 -12.01 8.77 13.54
CA ASP A 62 -11.79 8.20 14.87
C ASP A 62 -10.41 7.52 14.99
N TYR A 63 -9.75 7.26 13.85
CA TYR A 63 -8.46 6.59 13.79
C TYR A 63 -7.29 7.52 13.44
N VAL A 64 -7.54 8.81 13.16
CA VAL A 64 -6.48 9.75 12.76
C VAL A 64 -5.56 10.06 13.94
N LEU A 65 -4.26 9.85 13.76
CA LEU A 65 -3.22 10.10 14.76
C LEU A 65 -2.52 11.44 14.55
N HIS A 66 -2.10 11.74 13.32
CA HIS A 66 -1.41 12.98 13.00
C HIS A 66 -1.89 13.55 11.67
N LYS A 67 -2.06 14.89 11.62
CA LYS A 67 -2.43 15.62 10.39
C LYS A 67 -1.24 16.42 9.92
N GLY A 68 -0.71 16.06 8.75
CA GLY A 68 0.42 16.75 8.16
C GLY A 68 0.08 18.10 7.55
N LYS A 69 1.05 19.00 7.55
CA LYS A 69 1.00 20.31 6.88
C LYS A 69 1.87 20.32 5.62
N LYS A 70 3.03 19.65 5.70
CA LYS A 70 3.99 19.54 4.60
C LYS A 70 4.65 18.17 4.58
N MET A 71 5.18 17.81 3.42
CA MET A 71 6.11 16.71 3.27
C MET A 71 7.45 17.29 2.85
N ILE A 72 8.51 16.94 3.56
CA ILE A 72 9.88 17.27 3.20
C ILE A 72 10.43 16.12 2.34
N VAL A 73 10.85 16.44 1.13
CA VAL A 73 11.56 15.50 0.24
C VAL A 73 13.03 15.87 0.23
N GLN A 74 13.88 15.01 0.80
CA GLN A 74 15.33 15.22 0.85
C GLN A 74 15.97 14.67 -0.43
N LEU A 75 16.60 15.54 -1.22
CA LEU A 75 17.24 15.24 -2.51
C LEU A 75 18.74 15.55 -2.45
N GLY A 76 19.53 14.69 -1.81
CA GLY A 76 20.92 14.99 -1.47
C GLY A 76 20.98 16.12 -0.43
N ASP A 77 21.66 17.20 -0.76
CA ASP A 77 21.81 18.39 0.12
C ASP A 77 20.63 19.38 -0.01
N GLU A 78 19.69 19.14 -0.92
CA GLU A 78 18.52 19.99 -1.10
C GLU A 78 17.28 19.38 -0.41
N GLU A 79 16.47 20.24 0.18
CA GLU A 79 15.15 19.89 0.70
C GLU A 79 14.05 20.57 -0.13
N LEU A 80 13.04 19.81 -0.47
CA LEU A 80 11.85 20.26 -1.17
C LEU A 80 10.64 20.15 -0.26
N GLU A 81 9.97 21.26 0.02
CA GLU A 81 8.74 21.27 0.79
C GLU A 81 7.51 21.16 -0.12
N ILE A 82 6.75 20.09 0.05
CA ILE A 82 5.50 19.84 -0.66
C ILE A 82 4.33 20.11 0.30
N PRO A 83 3.46 21.10 0.05
CA PRO A 83 2.26 21.31 0.84
C PRO A 83 1.33 20.10 0.79
N LEU A 84 0.74 19.73 1.91
CA LEU A 84 -0.18 18.62 1.99
C LEU A 84 -1.64 19.04 1.78
N LYS A 85 -2.42 18.15 1.19
CA LYS A 85 -3.87 18.27 0.96
C LYS A 85 -4.63 17.16 1.69
N GLY A 86 -4.29 17.00 2.97
CA GLY A 86 -4.95 16.04 3.84
C GLY A 86 -4.24 14.70 3.98
N LEU A 87 -2.93 14.63 3.76
CA LEU A 87 -2.14 13.47 4.17
C LEU A 87 -2.10 13.40 5.70
N VAL A 88 -2.40 12.21 6.23
CA VAL A 88 -2.44 11.92 7.67
C VAL A 88 -1.76 10.59 7.93
N THR A 89 -1.33 10.38 9.17
CA THR A 89 -1.20 9.02 9.72
C THR A 89 -2.43 8.67 10.54
N TYR A 90 -2.77 7.40 10.57
CA TYR A 90 -3.93 6.89 11.30
C TYR A 90 -3.61 5.52 11.90
N ASP A 91 -4.31 5.12 12.94
CA ASP A 91 -4.16 3.78 13.51
C ASP A 91 -4.78 2.74 12.57
N LYS A 92 -3.95 2.32 11.61
CA LYS A 92 -4.33 1.31 10.63
C LYS A 92 -4.60 -0.03 11.28
N HIS A 93 -3.88 -0.35 12.35
CA HIS A 93 -4.06 -1.61 13.04
C HIS A 93 -5.44 -1.65 13.69
N GLN A 94 -5.80 -0.61 14.46
CA GLN A 94 -7.11 -0.52 15.12
C GLN A 94 -8.26 -0.52 14.10
N LEU A 95 -8.16 0.27 13.03
CA LEU A 95 -9.20 0.28 11.98
C LEU A 95 -9.37 -1.11 11.36
N THR A 96 -8.26 -1.79 11.03
CA THR A 96 -8.34 -3.12 10.41
C THR A 96 -8.88 -4.17 11.41
N HIS A 97 -8.50 -4.04 12.68
CA HIS A 97 -9.02 -4.88 13.77
C HIS A 97 -10.54 -4.70 13.92
N ASP A 98 -11.02 -3.45 13.94
CA ASP A 98 -12.46 -3.19 14.06
C ASP A 98 -13.24 -3.72 12.85
N MET A 99 -12.64 -3.69 11.65
CA MET A 99 -13.23 -4.27 10.43
C MET A 99 -13.41 -5.79 10.51
N VAL A 100 -12.56 -6.51 11.24
CA VAL A 100 -12.68 -7.98 11.38
C VAL A 100 -13.43 -8.40 12.64
N LYS A 101 -13.64 -7.47 13.58
CA LYS A 101 -14.35 -7.73 14.83
C LYS A 101 -15.79 -8.22 14.55
N GLY A 102 -16.15 -9.35 15.14
CA GLY A 102 -17.46 -9.98 14.96
C GLY A 102 -17.65 -10.68 13.59
N LYS A 103 -16.63 -10.70 12.74
CA LYS A 103 -16.62 -11.51 11.52
C LYS A 103 -16.11 -12.91 11.80
N LYS A 104 -16.51 -13.87 10.98
CA LYS A 104 -15.98 -15.24 11.08
C LYS A 104 -14.59 -15.31 10.49
N VAL A 105 -13.57 -15.33 11.35
CA VAL A 105 -12.15 -15.42 10.96
C VAL A 105 -11.55 -16.71 11.53
N HIS A 106 -10.97 -17.51 10.68
CA HIS A 106 -10.19 -18.69 11.04
C HIS A 106 -8.73 -18.26 11.22
N TRP A 107 -8.37 -17.95 12.46
CA TRP A 107 -7.02 -17.54 12.84
C TRP A 107 -6.02 -18.72 12.84
N GLY A 108 -4.75 -18.45 12.51
CA GLY A 108 -3.72 -19.50 12.41
C GLY A 108 -3.86 -20.41 11.19
N ALA A 109 -4.75 -20.06 10.27
CA ALA A 109 -5.04 -20.83 9.06
C ALA A 109 -4.09 -20.48 7.92
N GLN A 110 -2.93 -21.16 7.84
CA GLN A 110 -1.96 -20.98 6.77
C GLN A 110 -2.40 -21.71 5.49
N ILE A 111 -2.98 -20.98 4.54
CA ILE A 111 -3.41 -21.52 3.25
C ILE A 111 -2.33 -21.21 2.20
N LYS A 112 -1.73 -22.26 1.63
CA LYS A 112 -0.68 -22.14 0.59
C LYS A 112 -1.15 -22.56 -0.80
N GLU A 113 -2.20 -23.38 -0.87
CA GLU A 113 -2.72 -23.99 -2.10
C GLU A 113 -4.24 -24.15 -2.01
N GLN A 114 -4.87 -24.37 -3.15
CA GLN A 114 -6.33 -24.56 -3.24
C GLN A 114 -6.83 -25.92 -2.70
N ASN A 115 -5.93 -26.82 -2.33
CA ASN A 115 -6.19 -28.25 -2.06
C ASN A 115 -7.25 -28.47 -0.97
N GLY A 116 -8.47 -28.87 -1.35
CA GLY A 116 -9.51 -29.38 -0.45
C GLY A 116 -10.11 -28.38 0.58
N HIS A 117 -9.41 -27.29 0.90
CA HIS A 117 -9.80 -26.35 1.96
C HIS A 117 -11.08 -25.54 1.68
N PHE A 118 -11.49 -25.49 0.42
CA PHE A 118 -12.57 -24.59 0.00
C PHE A 118 -13.78 -25.34 -0.58
N GLU A 119 -13.94 -26.61 -0.22
CA GLU A 119 -15.18 -27.33 -0.56
C GLU A 119 -16.38 -26.60 0.03
N GLY A 120 -17.43 -26.41 -0.78
CA GLY A 120 -18.63 -25.69 -0.37
C GLY A 120 -18.54 -24.16 -0.44
N PHE A 121 -17.41 -23.58 -0.91
CA PHE A 121 -17.33 -22.17 -1.28
C PHE A 121 -17.50 -21.98 -2.78
N ASP A 122 -18.31 -20.99 -3.16
CA ASP A 122 -18.54 -20.63 -4.57
C ASP A 122 -17.39 -19.82 -5.16
N THR A 123 -16.79 -18.96 -4.32
CA THR A 123 -15.67 -18.08 -4.70
C THR A 123 -14.64 -18.06 -3.58
N VAL A 124 -13.37 -18.03 -3.95
CA VAL A 124 -12.23 -17.87 -3.04
C VAL A 124 -11.50 -16.60 -3.41
N VAL A 125 -11.32 -15.69 -2.46
CA VAL A 125 -10.63 -14.42 -2.72
C VAL A 125 -9.22 -14.47 -2.16
N ASP A 126 -8.21 -14.36 -3.04
CA ASP A 126 -6.81 -14.21 -2.66
C ASP A 126 -6.53 -12.75 -2.25
N ALA A 127 -6.66 -12.47 -0.96
CA ALA A 127 -6.31 -11.19 -0.31
C ALA A 127 -4.99 -11.30 0.47
N THR A 128 -4.10 -12.24 0.09
CA THR A 128 -2.83 -12.52 0.81
C THR A 128 -1.74 -11.48 0.54
N GLY A 129 -2.05 -10.46 -0.23
CA GLY A 129 -1.12 -9.38 -0.56
C GLY A 129 0.09 -9.89 -1.34
N LEU A 130 1.29 -9.52 -0.90
CA LEU A 130 2.55 -9.91 -1.56
C LEU A 130 2.66 -11.42 -1.81
N HIS A 131 2.15 -12.24 -0.90
CA HIS A 131 2.29 -13.71 -1.01
C HIS A 131 1.57 -14.28 -2.23
N ARG A 132 0.43 -13.70 -2.63
CA ARG A 132 -0.35 -14.20 -3.79
C ARG A 132 -0.46 -15.74 -3.75
N SER A 133 -0.92 -16.24 -2.59
CA SER A 133 -0.79 -17.66 -2.24
C SER A 133 -1.59 -18.62 -3.13
N LEU A 134 -2.67 -18.14 -3.74
CA LEU A 134 -3.63 -18.97 -4.45
C LEU A 134 -3.66 -18.73 -5.97
N LEU A 135 -2.96 -17.73 -6.44
CA LEU A 135 -2.84 -17.41 -7.86
C LEU A 135 -1.47 -17.80 -8.41
N PRO A 136 -1.34 -18.04 -9.73
CA PRO A 136 -0.04 -18.31 -10.35
C PRO A 136 0.99 -17.23 -10.05
N LYS A 137 2.26 -17.61 -9.91
CA LYS A 137 3.37 -16.69 -9.67
C LYS A 137 3.51 -15.67 -10.80
N ILE A 138 3.86 -14.43 -10.44
CA ILE A 138 4.12 -13.36 -11.39
C ILE A 138 5.54 -13.53 -11.94
N GLN A 139 5.67 -13.49 -13.26
CA GLN A 139 6.98 -13.47 -13.92
C GLN A 139 7.58 -12.06 -13.84
N ASN A 140 8.90 -11.98 -13.57
CA ASN A 140 9.63 -10.71 -13.44
C ASN A 140 9.02 -9.73 -12.40
N ASP A 141 8.51 -10.29 -11.30
CA ASP A 141 7.95 -9.52 -10.20
C ASP A 141 9.01 -8.63 -9.55
N ILE A 142 8.74 -7.34 -9.42
CA ILE A 142 9.61 -6.42 -8.69
C ILE A 142 9.03 -6.17 -7.30
N VAL A 143 9.78 -6.62 -6.32
CA VAL A 143 9.43 -6.55 -4.89
C VAL A 143 10.53 -5.80 -4.16
N ILE A 144 10.18 -4.69 -3.51
CA ILE A 144 11.12 -3.86 -2.77
C ILE A 144 11.15 -4.35 -1.31
N PRO A 145 12.27 -4.90 -0.84
CA PRO A 145 12.43 -5.24 0.57
C PRO A 145 12.37 -3.99 1.43
N SER A 146 11.65 -4.03 2.53
CA SER A 146 11.54 -2.91 3.46
C SER A 146 11.60 -3.33 4.92
N LEU A 147 12.05 -2.39 5.75
CA LEU A 147 12.13 -2.49 7.19
C LEU A 147 11.54 -1.21 7.80
N GLU A 148 10.80 -1.33 8.88
CA GLU A 148 10.18 -0.22 9.59
C GLU A 148 10.28 -0.42 11.10
N TYR A 149 10.58 0.64 11.80
CA TYR A 149 10.54 0.74 13.25
C TYR A 149 9.42 1.69 13.67
N GLN A 150 8.55 1.25 14.54
CA GLN A 150 7.72 2.13 15.32
C GLN A 150 8.54 2.58 16.53
N VAL A 151 8.81 3.86 16.62
CA VAL A 151 9.71 4.44 17.63
C VAL A 151 8.99 5.43 18.51
N LYS A 152 9.52 5.58 19.75
CA LYS A 152 9.11 6.59 20.71
C LYS A 152 10.33 7.36 21.24
N SER A 153 10.29 8.69 21.22
CA SER A 153 11.32 9.55 21.80
C SER A 153 10.76 10.95 22.06
N LYS A 154 11.38 11.66 23.01
CA LYS A 154 11.14 13.10 23.24
C LYS A 154 11.97 13.98 22.30
N GLU A 155 12.92 13.41 21.56
CA GLU A 155 13.90 14.10 20.73
C GLU A 155 13.69 13.82 19.23
N LEU A 156 12.46 13.45 18.82
CA LEU A 156 12.16 13.22 17.40
C LEU A 156 12.41 14.49 16.58
N PRO A 157 13.14 14.38 15.43
CA PRO A 157 13.67 15.54 14.72
C PRO A 157 12.65 16.28 13.84
N TYR A 158 11.51 15.68 13.58
CA TYR A 158 10.54 16.22 12.62
C TYR A 158 9.13 16.20 13.20
N ASP A 159 8.41 17.32 12.98
CA ASP A 159 7.00 17.45 13.33
C ASP A 159 6.07 17.01 12.21
N ASP A 160 6.61 16.75 11.01
CA ASP A 160 5.84 16.48 9.80
C ASP A 160 6.48 15.34 8.97
N PHE A 161 5.89 15.01 7.84
CA PHE A 161 6.33 13.91 6.99
C PHE A 161 7.67 14.19 6.32
N VAL A 162 8.56 13.22 6.31
CA VAL A 162 9.83 13.28 5.57
C VAL A 162 10.00 12.03 4.73
N ILE A 163 10.42 12.20 3.50
CA ILE A 163 10.88 11.12 2.63
C ILE A 163 12.24 11.47 2.03
N ARG A 164 13.10 10.46 1.90
CA ARG A 164 14.39 10.58 1.24
C ARG A 164 14.51 9.46 0.20
N PRO A 165 14.22 9.75 -1.08
CA PRO A 165 14.39 8.77 -2.14
C PRO A 165 15.85 8.36 -2.30
N TYR A 166 16.06 7.09 -2.61
CA TYR A 166 17.37 6.60 -2.99
C TYR A 166 17.64 6.83 -4.47
N GLU A 167 18.92 7.06 -4.81
CA GLU A 167 19.38 7.23 -6.18
C GLU A 167 18.90 6.07 -7.08
N GLY A 168 18.39 6.40 -8.26
CA GLY A 168 17.80 5.47 -9.21
C GLY A 168 16.40 5.00 -8.85
N ILE A 169 15.73 5.67 -7.90
CA ILE A 169 14.37 5.34 -7.41
C ILE A 169 14.26 3.84 -7.03
N THR A 170 15.34 3.28 -6.46
CA THR A 170 15.34 1.88 -6.01
C THR A 170 14.54 1.67 -4.71
N GLY A 171 14.05 2.75 -4.14
CA GLY A 171 13.27 2.85 -2.92
C GLY A 171 13.44 4.20 -2.26
N TYR A 172 13.05 4.29 -1.00
CA TYR A 172 13.19 5.51 -0.20
C TYR A 172 13.20 5.20 1.31
N TRP A 173 13.75 6.13 2.09
CA TRP A 173 13.62 6.24 3.53
C TRP A 173 12.44 7.15 3.86
N TRP A 174 11.72 6.88 4.97
CA TRP A 174 10.59 7.68 5.42
C TRP A 174 10.56 7.89 6.92
N TYR A 175 10.00 9.03 7.33
CA TYR A 175 9.61 9.36 8.68
C TYR A 175 8.18 9.86 8.67
N PHE A 176 7.29 9.19 9.41
CA PHE A 176 5.87 9.48 9.46
C PHE A 176 5.45 9.62 10.92
N PRO A 177 5.13 10.86 11.41
CA PRO A 177 4.76 11.09 12.80
C PRO A 177 3.41 10.45 13.14
N LEU A 178 3.30 9.94 14.38
CA LEU A 178 2.07 9.33 14.92
C LEU A 178 1.46 10.17 16.06
N GLY A 179 2.11 11.29 16.43
CA GLY A 179 1.73 12.05 17.63
C GLY A 179 2.38 11.50 18.91
N ASP A 180 2.24 12.23 20.01
CA ASP A 180 2.68 11.83 21.36
C ASP A 180 4.12 11.31 21.47
N GLY A 181 5.04 11.90 20.69
CA GLY A 181 6.44 11.48 20.63
C GLY A 181 6.66 10.12 19.97
N MET A 182 5.73 9.68 19.13
CA MET A 182 5.84 8.44 18.35
C MET A 182 5.93 8.72 16.85
N ALA A 183 6.65 7.86 16.14
CA ALA A 183 6.75 7.88 14.68
C ALA A 183 6.97 6.49 14.10
N HIS A 184 6.60 6.32 12.84
CA HIS A 184 7.11 5.26 11.98
C HIS A 184 8.34 5.78 11.25
N VAL A 185 9.45 5.08 11.40
CA VAL A 185 10.69 5.33 10.65
C VAL A 185 11.04 4.07 9.89
N GLY A 186 11.15 4.19 8.59
CA GLY A 186 11.41 3.01 7.79
C GLY A 186 12.15 3.31 6.50
N ALA A 187 12.52 2.26 5.82
CA ALA A 187 13.10 2.35 4.50
C ALA A 187 12.87 1.08 3.69
N GLY A 188 12.71 1.25 2.40
CA GLY A 188 12.72 0.17 1.43
C GLY A 188 13.71 0.47 0.33
N ASP A 189 14.51 -0.52 -0.10
CA ASP A 189 15.49 -0.33 -1.18
C ASP A 189 15.90 -1.67 -1.80
N LEU A 190 15.85 -1.77 -3.11
CA LEU A 190 16.30 -2.94 -3.86
C LEU A 190 17.80 -3.27 -3.64
N ARG A 191 18.61 -2.26 -3.31
CA ARG A 191 20.04 -2.41 -3.05
C ARG A 191 20.37 -2.66 -1.57
N GLY A 192 19.37 -2.64 -0.68
CA GLY A 192 19.51 -2.95 0.74
C GLY A 192 20.27 -1.92 1.58
N ARG A 193 20.41 -0.67 1.11
CA ARG A 193 21.18 0.41 1.78
C ARG A 193 20.64 0.83 3.13
N TYR A 194 19.37 0.56 3.41
CA TYR A 194 18.64 1.05 4.58
C TYR A 194 19.02 0.41 5.92
N ARG A 195 19.71 -0.73 5.94
CA ARG A 195 19.88 -1.55 7.16
C ARG A 195 20.58 -0.82 8.31
N GLY A 196 21.60 -0.03 8.02
CA GLY A 196 22.31 0.77 9.04
C GLY A 196 21.60 2.08 9.40
N GLU A 197 20.88 2.68 8.46
CA GLU A 197 20.27 4.01 8.60
C GLU A 197 19.20 4.08 9.70
N LEU A 198 18.41 3.01 9.85
CA LEU A 198 17.36 2.96 10.88
C LEU A 198 17.97 2.81 12.28
N ASP A 199 19.01 2.00 12.44
CA ASP A 199 19.70 1.83 13.71
C ASP A 199 20.46 3.10 14.10
N GLU A 200 21.05 3.82 13.15
CA GLU A 200 21.67 5.13 13.34
C GLU A 200 20.63 6.17 13.81
N PHE A 201 19.45 6.19 13.18
CA PHE A 201 18.35 7.07 13.59
C PHE A 201 17.94 6.80 15.04
N VAL A 202 17.71 5.54 15.39
CA VAL A 202 17.33 5.12 16.76
C VAL A 202 18.38 5.56 17.77
N LYS A 203 19.67 5.37 17.48
CA LYS A 203 20.78 5.78 18.33
C LYS A 203 20.87 7.31 18.46
N LYS A 204 20.79 8.03 17.35
CA LYS A 204 20.95 9.49 17.29
C LYS A 204 19.87 10.23 18.09
N TYR A 205 18.63 9.76 18.03
CA TYR A 205 17.48 10.41 18.67
C TYR A 205 16.98 9.67 19.91
N HIS A 206 17.84 8.83 20.52
CA HIS A 206 17.58 8.09 21.76
C HIS A 206 16.20 7.41 21.77
N CYS A 207 15.84 6.77 20.65
CA CYS A 207 14.52 6.19 20.46
C CYS A 207 14.38 4.85 21.20
N GLU A 208 13.27 4.67 21.90
CA GLU A 208 12.75 3.35 22.24
C GLU A 208 12.12 2.73 20.98
N VAL A 209 12.51 1.51 20.60
CA VAL A 209 11.90 0.78 19.50
C VAL A 209 10.75 -0.04 20.04
N VAL A 210 9.53 0.45 19.82
CA VAL A 210 8.28 -0.21 20.24
C VAL A 210 8.02 -1.46 19.41
N ARG A 211 8.32 -1.39 18.10
CA ARG A 211 8.10 -2.51 17.17
C ARG A 211 9.07 -2.44 15.98
N ARG A 212 9.53 -3.62 15.56
CA ARG A 212 10.33 -3.80 14.32
C ARG A 212 9.54 -4.68 13.35
N ILE A 213 9.38 -4.24 12.12
CA ILE A 213 8.60 -4.95 11.13
C ILE A 213 9.31 -4.89 9.78
N GLY A 214 9.53 -6.04 9.17
CA GLY A 214 10.02 -6.16 7.80
C GLY A 214 8.93 -6.75 6.91
N ARG A 215 8.56 -6.06 5.83
CA ARG A 215 7.65 -6.59 4.83
C ARG A 215 7.98 -6.02 3.45
N PRO A 216 8.34 -6.86 2.50
CA PRO A 216 8.52 -6.41 1.12
C PRO A 216 7.21 -5.90 0.52
N VAL A 217 7.32 -5.01 -0.46
CA VAL A 217 6.19 -4.38 -1.16
C VAL A 217 6.30 -4.68 -2.65
N ARG A 218 5.24 -5.22 -3.25
CA ARG A 218 5.17 -5.42 -4.70
C ARG A 218 4.90 -4.08 -5.39
N VAL A 219 5.75 -3.73 -6.36
CA VAL A 219 5.55 -2.55 -7.20
C VAL A 219 5.19 -2.90 -8.65
N THR A 220 5.16 -4.19 -9.00
CA THR A 220 4.69 -4.69 -10.29
C THR A 220 3.20 -4.36 -10.45
N PRO A 221 2.80 -3.62 -11.52
CA PRO A 221 1.43 -3.13 -11.68
C PRO A 221 0.47 -4.24 -12.16
N PRO A 222 -0.87 -4.05 -12.03
CA PRO A 222 -1.85 -5.07 -12.39
C PRO A 222 -1.68 -5.65 -13.80
N LYS A 223 -1.39 -4.80 -14.79
CA LYS A 223 -1.16 -5.25 -16.17
C LYS A 223 -0.12 -6.39 -16.32
N LEU A 224 0.85 -6.45 -15.40
CA LEU A 224 1.91 -7.47 -15.39
C LEU A 224 1.65 -8.56 -14.33
N CYS A 225 0.56 -8.46 -13.58
CA CYS A 225 0.16 -9.41 -12.54
C CYS A 225 -0.98 -10.36 -12.98
N GLU A 226 -1.31 -10.41 -14.26
CA GLU A 226 -2.29 -11.37 -14.74
C GLU A 226 -1.77 -12.82 -14.64
N PRO A 227 -2.65 -13.82 -14.45
CA PRO A 227 -4.10 -13.73 -14.36
C PRO A 227 -4.59 -13.23 -12.99
N PHE A 228 -5.75 -12.53 -12.94
CA PHE A 228 -6.38 -12.08 -11.70
C PHE A 228 -7.31 -13.14 -11.11
N PHE A 229 -7.57 -14.21 -11.83
CA PHE A 229 -8.37 -15.33 -11.36
C PHE A 229 -7.87 -16.65 -11.96
N ASP A 230 -8.11 -17.72 -11.23
CA ASP A 230 -7.83 -19.09 -11.62
C ASP A 230 -8.90 -20.03 -11.01
N GLY A 231 -9.65 -20.72 -11.84
CA GLY A 231 -10.81 -21.49 -11.41
C GLY A 231 -11.79 -20.62 -10.59
N LYS A 232 -12.06 -20.98 -9.33
CA LYS A 232 -12.91 -20.20 -8.42
C LYS A 232 -12.16 -19.14 -7.61
N VAL A 233 -10.84 -19.07 -7.73
CA VAL A 233 -10.02 -18.07 -7.05
C VAL A 233 -10.04 -16.74 -7.81
N VAL A 234 -10.15 -15.62 -7.08
CA VAL A 234 -10.04 -14.25 -7.60
C VAL A 234 -9.12 -13.45 -6.67
N GLY A 235 -8.11 -12.79 -7.22
CA GLY A 235 -7.20 -11.94 -6.44
C GLY A 235 -7.73 -10.53 -6.24
N VAL A 236 -7.39 -9.93 -5.10
CA VAL A 236 -7.68 -8.52 -4.78
C VAL A 236 -6.50 -7.82 -4.12
N GLY A 237 -6.36 -6.53 -4.33
CA GLY A 237 -5.32 -5.73 -3.71
C GLY A 237 -3.91 -6.06 -4.22
N GLU A 238 -2.92 -6.07 -3.33
CA GLU A 238 -1.52 -6.29 -3.69
C GLU A 238 -1.26 -7.67 -4.34
N SER A 239 -2.13 -8.67 -4.12
CA SER A 239 -1.99 -9.97 -4.79
C SER A 239 -2.08 -9.86 -6.32
N ILE A 240 -2.73 -8.83 -6.83
CA ILE A 240 -2.82 -8.50 -8.26
C ILE A 240 -2.15 -7.16 -8.62
N GLY A 241 -1.23 -6.67 -7.78
CA GLY A 241 -0.36 -5.54 -8.11
C GLY A 241 -0.98 -4.15 -7.97
N THR A 242 -2.01 -3.95 -7.13
CA THR A 242 -2.67 -2.64 -7.00
C THR A 242 -1.91 -1.64 -6.12
N VAL A 243 -0.62 -1.82 -5.91
CA VAL A 243 0.23 -0.83 -5.22
C VAL A 243 0.74 0.21 -6.22
N TYR A 244 0.64 1.50 -5.88
CA TYR A 244 1.17 2.56 -6.74
C TYR A 244 2.69 2.51 -6.79
N PRO A 245 3.31 2.27 -7.95
CA PRO A 245 4.72 1.84 -8.02
C PRO A 245 5.74 2.85 -7.49
N MET A 246 5.48 4.14 -7.62
CA MET A 246 6.42 5.20 -7.23
C MET A 246 6.42 5.48 -5.71
N LEU A 247 5.25 5.32 -5.05
CA LEU A 247 5.09 5.66 -3.64
C LEU A 247 4.95 4.43 -2.73
N GLY A 248 4.82 3.22 -3.29
CA GLY A 248 4.51 2.03 -2.49
C GLY A 248 3.15 2.10 -1.78
N GLU A 249 2.26 3.00 -2.23
CA GLU A 249 0.96 3.21 -1.62
C GLU A 249 -0.02 2.15 -2.09
N GLY A 250 -0.51 1.34 -1.16
CA GLY A 250 -1.39 0.21 -1.44
C GLY A 250 -2.70 0.20 -0.66
N ILE A 251 -2.91 1.11 0.30
CA ILE A 251 -4.10 1.11 1.17
C ILE A 251 -5.36 1.46 0.37
N ILE A 252 -5.41 2.66 -0.19
CA ILE A 252 -6.55 3.13 -1.00
C ILE A 252 -6.75 2.25 -2.23
N PRO A 253 -5.72 1.91 -3.03
CA PRO A 253 -5.90 1.04 -4.19
C PRO A 253 -6.44 -0.35 -3.84
N SER A 254 -6.06 -0.92 -2.70
CA SER A 254 -6.62 -2.20 -2.27
C SER A 254 -8.12 -2.09 -1.97
N MET A 255 -8.56 -1.02 -1.31
CA MET A 255 -9.99 -0.78 -1.06
C MET A 255 -10.76 -0.49 -2.36
N GLN A 256 -10.16 0.28 -3.29
CA GLN A 256 -10.75 0.50 -4.62
C GLN A 256 -10.90 -0.82 -5.39
N CYS A 257 -9.87 -1.66 -5.39
CA CYS A 257 -9.88 -2.97 -6.03
C CYS A 257 -10.98 -3.87 -5.45
N VAL A 258 -11.16 -3.86 -4.14
CA VAL A 258 -12.25 -4.59 -3.47
C VAL A 258 -13.63 -4.08 -3.92
N ASN A 259 -13.82 -2.76 -4.04
CA ASN A 259 -15.09 -2.24 -4.56
C ASN A 259 -15.35 -2.72 -5.99
N LEU A 260 -14.33 -2.70 -6.88
CA LEU A 260 -14.47 -3.27 -8.21
C LEU A 260 -14.84 -4.75 -8.20
N PHE A 261 -14.26 -5.54 -7.29
CA PHE A 261 -14.61 -6.94 -7.13
C PHE A 261 -16.07 -7.12 -6.70
N VAL A 262 -16.54 -6.32 -5.73
CA VAL A 262 -17.93 -6.38 -5.25
C VAL A 262 -18.92 -5.95 -6.35
N ASP A 263 -18.59 -4.89 -7.10
CA ASP A 263 -19.43 -4.38 -8.18
C ASP A 263 -19.54 -5.37 -9.38
N HIS A 264 -18.59 -6.31 -9.51
CA HIS A 264 -18.55 -7.35 -10.54
C HIS A 264 -18.64 -8.76 -9.94
N LEU A 265 -19.32 -8.91 -8.81
CA LEU A 265 -19.43 -10.20 -8.14
C LEU A 265 -20.11 -11.23 -9.05
N GLY A 266 -19.38 -12.33 -9.38
CA GLY A 266 -19.83 -13.33 -10.35
C GLY A 266 -19.37 -13.08 -11.80
N ASP A 267 -18.92 -11.87 -12.14
CA ASP A 267 -18.38 -11.52 -13.47
C ASP A 267 -16.87 -11.26 -13.40
N LYS A 268 -16.08 -12.32 -13.57
CA LYS A 268 -14.61 -12.23 -13.48
C LYS A 268 -13.97 -11.42 -14.62
N GLU A 269 -14.51 -11.49 -15.84
CA GLU A 269 -13.99 -10.73 -16.96
C GLU A 269 -14.33 -9.24 -16.84
N GLY A 270 -15.54 -8.90 -16.40
CA GLY A 270 -15.90 -7.52 -16.07
C GLY A 270 -15.01 -6.96 -14.98
N TYR A 271 -14.77 -7.73 -13.92
CA TYR A 271 -13.82 -7.35 -12.88
C TYR A 271 -12.40 -7.11 -13.40
N ARG A 272 -11.88 -8.05 -14.20
CA ARG A 272 -10.55 -7.94 -14.83
C ARG A 272 -10.43 -6.64 -15.64
N LYS A 273 -11.42 -6.36 -16.49
CA LYS A 273 -11.46 -5.16 -17.33
C LYS A 273 -11.47 -3.90 -16.45
N ALA A 274 -12.33 -3.84 -15.43
CA ALA A 274 -12.44 -2.72 -14.53
C ALA A 274 -11.12 -2.46 -13.76
N VAL A 275 -10.42 -3.50 -13.31
CA VAL A 275 -9.10 -3.38 -12.66
C VAL A 275 -8.07 -2.80 -13.63
N LEU A 276 -7.99 -3.31 -14.86
CA LEU A 276 -7.03 -2.84 -15.86
C LEU A 276 -7.29 -1.38 -16.26
N GLU A 277 -8.54 -0.96 -16.34
CA GLU A 277 -8.93 0.45 -16.60
C GLU A 277 -8.60 1.36 -15.42
N GLN A 278 -9.00 0.99 -14.20
CA GLN A 278 -8.80 1.78 -12.99
C GLN A 278 -7.31 2.04 -12.71
N PHE A 279 -6.47 1.05 -12.92
CA PHE A 279 -5.04 1.10 -12.61
C PHE A 279 -4.15 1.24 -13.87
N ALA A 280 -4.70 1.65 -15.00
CA ALA A 280 -3.96 1.76 -16.27
C ALA A 280 -2.69 2.62 -16.17
N VAL A 281 -2.75 3.73 -15.41
CA VAL A 281 -1.61 4.63 -15.22
C VAL A 281 -0.44 3.96 -14.48
N TYR A 282 -0.70 2.94 -13.65
CA TYR A 282 0.34 2.27 -12.86
C TYR A 282 1.41 1.61 -13.76
N ALA A 283 1.01 1.12 -14.93
CA ALA A 283 1.97 0.60 -15.90
C ALA A 283 2.95 1.67 -16.40
N LYS A 284 2.45 2.90 -16.68
CA LYS A 284 3.31 4.03 -17.10
C LYS A 284 4.26 4.47 -15.98
N VAL A 285 3.75 4.49 -14.73
CA VAL A 285 4.58 4.81 -13.55
C VAL A 285 5.63 3.74 -13.34
N PHE A 286 5.27 2.48 -13.48
CA PHE A 286 6.21 1.36 -13.37
C PHE A 286 7.29 1.41 -14.44
N ASP A 287 6.95 1.71 -15.70
CA ASP A 287 7.94 1.88 -16.77
C ASP A 287 8.96 2.97 -16.45
N PHE A 288 8.51 4.09 -15.86
CA PHE A 288 9.40 5.16 -15.39
C PHE A 288 10.31 4.67 -14.25
N VAL A 289 9.72 4.07 -13.20
CA VAL A 289 10.47 3.56 -12.04
C VAL A 289 11.48 2.50 -12.50
N LYS A 290 11.06 1.57 -13.35
CA LYS A 290 11.92 0.53 -13.91
C LYS A 290 13.07 1.10 -14.75
N ALA A 291 12.80 2.10 -15.57
CA ALA A 291 13.85 2.76 -16.36
C ALA A 291 14.92 3.41 -15.47
N LYS A 292 14.52 3.98 -14.32
CA LYS A 292 15.45 4.53 -13.32
C LYS A 292 16.25 3.42 -12.64
N ILE A 293 15.59 2.36 -12.17
CA ILE A 293 16.24 1.20 -11.54
C ILE A 293 17.28 0.56 -12.46
N ASP A 294 16.94 0.40 -13.74
CA ASP A 294 17.81 -0.21 -14.76
C ASP A 294 18.91 0.73 -15.28
N GLY A 295 18.96 2.00 -14.85
CA GLY A 295 19.90 3.00 -15.36
C GLY A 295 19.66 3.39 -16.83
N LYS A 296 18.45 3.13 -17.35
CA LYS A 296 18.04 3.39 -18.75
C LYS A 296 17.18 4.63 -18.91
N PHE A 297 17.05 5.42 -17.86
CA PHE A 297 16.24 6.63 -17.89
C PHE A 297 16.79 7.65 -18.89
N SER A 298 15.91 8.20 -19.71
CA SER A 298 16.20 9.32 -20.61
C SER A 298 15.06 10.32 -20.55
N MET A 299 15.35 11.54 -20.13
CA MET A 299 14.36 12.62 -20.03
C MET A 299 13.65 12.84 -21.38
N ILE A 300 14.41 12.89 -22.49
CA ILE A 300 13.84 13.15 -23.81
C ILE A 300 12.85 12.04 -24.22
N ARG A 301 13.26 10.78 -24.05
CA ARG A 301 12.43 9.62 -24.44
C ARG A 301 11.20 9.48 -23.54
N MET A 302 11.34 9.76 -22.26
CA MET A 302 10.28 9.55 -21.28
C MET A 302 9.43 10.79 -20.99
N TRP A 303 9.73 11.93 -21.62
CA TRP A 303 8.97 13.16 -21.40
C TRP A 303 7.44 13.01 -21.56
N PRO A 304 6.91 12.33 -22.60
CA PRO A 304 5.46 12.15 -22.73
C PRO A 304 4.87 11.30 -21.58
N THR A 305 5.62 10.28 -21.13
CA THR A 305 5.23 9.44 -19.98
C THR A 305 5.22 10.26 -18.69
N LEU A 306 6.28 11.02 -18.44
CA LEU A 306 6.38 11.91 -17.27
C LEU A 306 5.26 12.96 -17.23
N LEU A 307 4.96 13.60 -18.37
CA LEU A 307 3.86 14.54 -18.47
C LEU A 307 2.51 13.87 -18.19
N GLY A 308 2.32 12.64 -18.65
CA GLY A 308 1.13 11.84 -18.36
C GLY A 308 1.01 11.50 -16.86
N ILE A 309 2.10 11.09 -16.22
CA ILE A 309 2.15 10.83 -14.79
C ILE A 309 1.87 12.10 -13.99
N TYR A 310 2.53 13.21 -14.34
CA TYR A 310 2.30 14.51 -13.71
C TYR A 310 0.82 14.91 -13.78
N ARG A 311 0.22 14.90 -14.97
CA ARG A 311 -1.20 15.26 -15.16
C ARG A 311 -2.12 14.39 -14.31
N TYR A 312 -1.85 13.10 -14.29
CA TYR A 312 -2.62 12.17 -13.47
C TYR A 312 -2.49 12.50 -11.97
N MET A 313 -1.28 12.68 -11.45
CA MET A 313 -1.07 13.02 -10.04
C MET A 313 -1.65 14.38 -9.68
N HIS A 314 -1.48 15.38 -10.54
CA HIS A 314 -2.03 16.73 -10.35
C HIS A 314 -3.58 16.71 -10.32
N SER A 315 -4.22 15.96 -11.21
CA SER A 315 -5.68 15.79 -11.20
C SER A 315 -6.20 14.96 -10.02
N ASN A 316 -5.31 14.28 -9.32
CA ASN A 316 -5.63 13.39 -8.19
C ASN A 316 -4.92 13.82 -6.89
N GLU A 317 -4.61 15.10 -6.71
CA GLU A 317 -3.91 15.60 -5.52
C GLU A 317 -4.63 15.21 -4.21
N THR A 318 -5.95 15.29 -4.19
CA THR A 318 -6.77 14.86 -3.06
C THR A 318 -6.61 13.37 -2.79
N ARG A 319 -6.49 12.53 -3.83
CA ARG A 319 -6.26 11.08 -3.71
C ARG A 319 -4.92 10.77 -3.05
N TYR A 320 -3.90 11.57 -3.32
CA TYR A 320 -2.57 11.42 -2.74
C TYR A 320 -2.37 12.22 -1.44
N GLY A 321 -3.27 13.15 -1.13
CA GLY A 321 -3.20 14.01 0.04
C GLY A 321 -2.08 15.05 -0.02
N LEU A 322 -1.53 15.36 -1.20
CA LEU A 322 -0.42 16.28 -1.40
C LEU A 322 -0.60 17.15 -2.64
N GLN A 323 0.00 18.33 -2.63
CA GLN A 323 0.05 19.22 -3.79
C GLN A 323 1.09 18.71 -4.79
N VAL A 324 0.75 18.73 -6.09
CA VAL A 324 1.66 18.28 -7.16
C VAL A 324 1.98 19.46 -8.08
N ARG A 325 3.17 20.06 -7.91
CA ARG A 325 3.66 21.14 -8.77
C ARG A 325 4.59 20.56 -9.84
N MET A 326 4.53 21.12 -11.06
CA MET A 326 5.40 20.68 -12.15
C MET A 326 6.90 20.87 -11.81
N SER A 327 7.25 21.97 -11.13
CA SER A 327 8.62 22.24 -10.69
C SER A 327 9.17 21.16 -9.78
N ASP A 328 8.35 20.72 -8.81
CA ASP A 328 8.74 19.73 -7.81
C ASP A 328 8.85 18.34 -8.45
N PHE A 329 7.87 18.00 -9.28
CA PHE A 329 7.87 16.76 -10.04
C PHE A 329 9.09 16.67 -10.97
N TYR A 330 9.42 17.76 -11.68
CA TYR A 330 10.62 17.82 -12.54
C TYR A 330 11.91 17.65 -11.74
N LYS A 331 12.05 18.36 -10.60
CA LYS A 331 13.23 18.24 -9.73
C LYS A 331 13.40 16.79 -9.25
N ILE A 332 12.35 16.16 -8.74
CA ILE A 332 12.37 14.77 -8.28
C ILE A 332 12.78 13.83 -9.44
N ALA A 333 12.15 13.98 -10.60
CA ALA A 333 12.41 13.12 -11.75
C ALA A 333 13.83 13.25 -12.30
N THR A 334 14.47 14.42 -12.18
CA THR A 334 15.82 14.67 -12.72
C THR A 334 16.94 14.39 -11.75
N ARG A 335 16.71 14.57 -10.43
CA ARG A 335 17.75 14.40 -9.40
C ARG A 335 17.95 12.96 -8.96
N LEU A 336 16.96 12.11 -9.15
CA LEU A 336 16.98 10.69 -8.84
C LEU A 336 17.26 9.86 -10.07
#